data_f498b731250cacf6ec8882a23d79d4b2
#
_entry.id   f498b731250cacf6ec8882a23d79d4b2
#
_cell.length_a   1.000
_cell.length_b   1.000
_cell.length_c   1.000
_cell.angle_alpha   90.00
_cell.angle_beta   90.00
_cell.angle_gamma   90.00
#
_symmetry.space_group_name_H-M   'P 1'
#
loop_
_entity.id
_entity.type
_entity.pdbx_description
1 polymer ?
#
loop_
_entity_poly.entity_id
_entity_poly.type
_entity_poly.pdbx_seq_one_letter_code
_entity_poly.pdbx_strand_id
1 'polypeptide(L)'
;TDLQRAIRVLKYLSPKLTHSPWYDGHVDCNALALLDYSLDKPEQGINCLNKAKILEEVCLALGIYARRVRFLPYSPFDFDCHVVTEIYDRSQEKWYMLDPTTNGYLVDENGTILSLLEARERMADTRFVTYCKATSREKDLQKLYRKNIARTAYYAKNLFRIQVDAVSQFGESGNWLNFPPEHFSIREWSVASAEYRLEMVPVYAKGYADFDEAVQLPRMREAVERTRNMEEPKAISATALTEKPIS
;
A
#
# COMPACT_ATOMS: atom_id res chain seq x y z
N THR A 1 -2.87 7.02 -22.59
CA THR A 1 -3.49 7.53 -21.35
C THR A 1 -2.48 7.55 -20.22
N ASP A 2 -2.79 8.27 -19.12
CA ASP A 2 -1.94 8.31 -17.93
C ASP A 2 -1.80 6.91 -17.31
N LEU A 3 -2.88 6.12 -17.29
CA LEU A 3 -2.86 4.73 -16.83
C LEU A 3 -1.87 3.87 -17.63
N GLN A 4 -1.89 3.96 -18.96
CA GLN A 4 -0.98 3.17 -19.79
C GLN A 4 0.50 3.54 -19.55
N ARG A 5 0.79 4.82 -19.33
CA ARG A 5 2.14 5.31 -19.00
C ARG A 5 2.58 4.78 -17.63
N ALA A 6 1.72 4.88 -16.63
CA ALA A 6 1.98 4.40 -15.28
C ALA A 6 2.18 2.86 -15.23
N ILE A 7 1.41 2.08 -15.99
CA ILE A 7 1.62 0.63 -16.12
C ILE A 7 2.99 0.30 -16.75
N ARG A 8 3.48 1.10 -17.69
CA ARG A 8 4.84 0.90 -18.23
C ARG A 8 5.90 1.16 -17.17
N VAL A 9 5.73 2.20 -16.36
CA VAL A 9 6.61 2.50 -15.20
C VAL A 9 6.58 1.34 -14.22
N LEU A 10 5.39 0.87 -13.82
CA LEU A 10 5.23 -0.28 -12.93
C LEU A 10 5.99 -1.51 -13.43
N LYS A 11 5.78 -1.89 -14.70
CA LYS A 11 6.45 -3.05 -15.32
C LYS A 11 7.95 -2.93 -15.38
N TYR A 12 8.46 -1.73 -15.51
CA TYR A 12 9.90 -1.46 -15.58
C TYR A 12 10.55 -1.48 -14.19
N LEU A 13 9.94 -0.82 -13.21
CA LEU A 13 10.50 -0.64 -11.87
C LEU A 13 10.32 -1.88 -10.99
N SER A 14 9.12 -2.42 -10.91
CA SER A 14 8.78 -3.46 -9.95
C SER A 14 9.72 -4.68 -9.96
N PRO A 15 10.15 -5.23 -11.13
CA PRO A 15 11.08 -6.36 -11.15
C PRO A 15 12.49 -6.03 -10.65
N LYS A 16 12.85 -4.76 -10.56
CA LYS A 16 14.19 -4.30 -10.15
C LYS A 16 14.28 -4.03 -8.66
N LEU A 17 13.15 -3.98 -7.98
CA LEU A 17 13.04 -3.63 -6.56
C LEU A 17 12.80 -4.89 -5.75
N THR A 18 13.82 -5.40 -5.06
CA THR A 18 13.68 -6.51 -4.10
C THR A 18 12.76 -6.10 -2.94
N HIS A 19 11.98 -7.03 -2.38
CA HIS A 19 11.08 -6.74 -1.27
C HIS A 19 11.66 -7.25 0.04
N SER A 20 11.78 -6.37 1.03
CA SER A 20 12.04 -6.70 2.43
C SER A 20 10.98 -6.03 3.30
N PRO A 21 10.13 -6.79 4.01
CA PRO A 21 9.11 -6.23 4.89
C PRO A 21 9.72 -5.52 6.12
N TRP A 22 10.94 -5.89 6.51
CA TRP A 22 11.66 -5.38 7.68
C TRP A 22 12.69 -4.31 7.36
N TYR A 23 12.66 -3.76 6.14
CA TYR A 23 13.53 -2.64 5.78
C TYR A 23 13.47 -1.54 6.84
N ASP A 24 14.61 -1.15 7.36
CA ASP A 24 14.74 -0.28 8.53
C ASP A 24 14.52 1.22 8.24
N GLY A 25 14.41 1.62 6.98
CA GLY A 25 14.15 3.01 6.60
C GLY A 25 15.32 3.96 6.88
N HIS A 26 16.56 3.46 6.81
CA HIS A 26 17.77 4.27 7.02
C HIS A 26 18.10 5.23 5.87
N VAL A 27 17.45 5.07 4.72
CA VAL A 27 17.58 5.96 3.57
C VAL A 27 16.36 6.88 3.51
N ASP A 28 16.56 8.12 3.06
CA ASP A 28 15.48 9.08 2.87
C ASP A 28 14.36 8.51 2.01
N CYS A 29 13.12 8.64 2.48
CA CYS A 29 11.95 8.11 1.78
C CYS A 29 11.54 9.02 0.62
N ASN A 30 12.37 9.04 -0.42
CA ASN A 30 12.10 9.67 -1.71
C ASN A 30 12.60 8.76 -2.85
N ALA A 31 12.07 8.96 -4.05
CA ALA A 31 12.36 8.07 -5.17
C ALA A 31 13.84 8.01 -5.54
N LEU A 32 14.57 9.12 -5.46
CA LEU A 32 15.98 9.17 -5.85
C LEU A 32 16.84 8.34 -4.90
N ALA A 33 16.75 8.62 -3.59
CA ALA A 33 17.52 7.91 -2.59
C ALA A 33 17.18 6.42 -2.51
N LEU A 34 15.88 6.08 -2.62
CA LEU A 34 15.41 4.69 -2.59
C LEU A 34 15.78 3.90 -3.84
N LEU A 35 15.79 4.53 -5.03
CA LEU A 35 16.25 3.91 -6.26
C LEU A 35 17.75 3.68 -6.24
N ASP A 36 18.52 4.67 -5.83
CA ASP A 36 19.97 4.57 -5.66
C ASP A 36 20.31 3.37 -4.76
N TYR A 37 19.72 3.33 -3.56
CA TYR A 37 19.92 2.23 -2.62
C TYR A 37 19.52 0.87 -3.19
N SER A 38 18.34 0.78 -3.83
CA SER A 38 17.81 -0.51 -4.34
C SER A 38 18.59 -1.04 -5.55
N LEU A 39 19.17 -0.16 -6.35
CA LEU A 39 19.98 -0.54 -7.52
C LEU A 39 21.42 -0.87 -7.15
N ASP A 40 21.95 -0.20 -6.12
CA ASP A 40 23.29 -0.43 -5.62
C ASP A 40 23.39 -1.69 -4.75
N LYS A 41 22.31 -2.01 -4.00
CA LYS A 41 22.22 -3.14 -3.08
C LYS A 41 20.96 -3.99 -3.32
N PRO A 42 20.83 -4.61 -4.49
CA PRO A 42 19.60 -5.29 -4.89
C PRO A 42 19.21 -6.49 -4.00
N GLU A 43 20.15 -7.04 -3.22
CA GLU A 43 19.92 -8.14 -2.29
C GLU A 43 19.23 -7.70 -0.99
N GLN A 44 19.34 -6.44 -0.59
CA GLN A 44 18.82 -5.97 0.70
C GLN A 44 17.32 -5.68 0.69
N GLY A 45 16.81 -5.17 -0.43
CA GLY A 45 15.39 -4.89 -0.60
C GLY A 45 14.84 -3.71 0.22
N ILE A 46 13.65 -3.26 -0.16
CA ILE A 46 12.85 -2.23 0.51
C ILE A 46 11.40 -2.70 0.69
N ASN A 47 10.66 -2.11 1.62
CA ASN A 47 9.28 -2.52 1.91
C ASN A 47 8.24 -1.94 0.91
N CYS A 48 6.98 -2.31 1.08
CA CYS A 48 5.89 -1.89 0.20
C CYS A 48 5.68 -0.37 0.19
N LEU A 49 5.84 0.30 1.34
CA LEU A 49 5.71 1.75 1.47
C LEU A 49 6.74 2.48 0.59
N ASN A 50 8.00 2.04 0.63
CA ASN A 50 9.08 2.63 -0.14
C ASN A 50 8.92 2.36 -1.64
N LYS A 51 8.48 1.16 -2.03
CA LYS A 51 8.19 0.84 -3.44
C LYS A 51 7.04 1.68 -3.98
N ALA A 52 5.98 1.87 -3.17
CA ALA A 52 4.86 2.73 -3.54
C ALA A 52 5.31 4.19 -3.68
N LYS A 53 6.24 4.66 -2.82
CA LYS A 53 6.82 6.00 -2.91
C LYS A 53 7.60 6.22 -4.20
N ILE A 54 8.42 5.25 -4.60
CA ILE A 54 9.14 5.32 -5.89
C ILE A 54 8.16 5.45 -7.05
N LEU A 55 7.11 4.61 -7.09
CA LEU A 55 6.14 4.65 -8.19
C LEU A 55 5.35 5.96 -8.19
N GLU A 56 4.93 6.45 -7.02
CA GLU A 56 4.25 7.74 -6.86
C GLU A 56 5.09 8.88 -7.45
N GLU A 57 6.33 9.07 -6.97
CA GLU A 57 7.15 10.20 -7.38
C GLU A 57 7.59 10.13 -8.84
N VAL A 58 7.87 8.93 -9.36
CA VAL A 58 8.16 8.76 -10.79
C VAL A 58 6.93 9.10 -11.64
N CYS A 59 5.72 8.73 -11.21
CA CYS A 59 4.50 9.14 -11.89
C CYS A 59 4.30 10.66 -11.85
N LEU A 60 4.49 11.29 -10.69
CA LEU A 60 4.41 12.75 -10.52
C LEU A 60 5.42 13.47 -11.42
N ALA A 61 6.67 13.01 -11.46
CA ALA A 61 7.71 13.57 -12.35
C ALA A 61 7.36 13.45 -13.84
N LEU A 62 6.55 12.46 -14.21
CA LEU A 62 6.01 12.30 -15.57
C LEU A 62 4.71 13.10 -15.81
N GLY A 63 4.28 13.93 -14.86
CA GLY A 63 3.05 14.70 -14.94
C GLY A 63 1.77 13.85 -14.82
N ILE A 64 1.85 12.69 -14.16
CA ILE A 64 0.71 11.82 -13.84
C ILE A 64 0.38 12.03 -12.37
N TYR A 65 -0.84 12.41 -12.04
CA TYR A 65 -1.27 12.49 -10.65
C TYR A 65 -1.19 11.10 -10.00
N ALA A 66 -0.52 11.03 -8.85
CA ALA A 66 -0.34 9.79 -8.12
C ALA A 66 -0.38 10.05 -6.61
N ARG A 67 -0.80 9.05 -5.83
CA ARG A 67 -0.82 9.07 -4.37
C ARG A 67 -0.48 7.71 -3.81
N ARG A 68 0.16 7.67 -2.64
CA ARG A 68 0.29 6.43 -1.89
C ARG A 68 -1.01 6.14 -1.14
N VAL A 69 -1.39 4.89 -1.13
CA VAL A 69 -2.55 4.41 -0.39
C VAL A 69 -2.13 3.23 0.47
N ARG A 70 -2.31 3.36 1.78
CA ARG A 70 -2.16 2.28 2.74
C ARG A 70 -3.51 1.69 3.04
N PHE A 71 -3.58 0.37 3.11
CA PHE A 71 -4.78 -0.32 3.56
C PHE A 71 -4.43 -1.31 4.67
N LEU A 72 -5.34 -1.42 5.65
CA LEU A 72 -5.12 -2.09 6.92
C LEU A 72 -6.28 -3.02 7.23
N PRO A 73 -6.01 -4.15 7.93
CA PRO A 73 -7.01 -5.12 8.32
C PRO A 73 -7.94 -4.59 9.42
N TYR A 74 -9.06 -5.30 9.60
CA TYR A 74 -9.98 -5.06 10.72
C TYR A 74 -9.32 -5.33 12.07
N SER A 75 -8.65 -6.47 12.19
CA SER A 75 -8.03 -6.90 13.45
C SER A 75 -6.76 -6.10 13.75
N PRO A 76 -6.63 -5.49 14.93
CA PRO A 76 -5.38 -4.87 15.37
C PRO A 76 -4.25 -5.89 15.62
N PHE A 77 -4.59 -7.17 15.73
CA PHE A 77 -3.67 -8.29 15.94
C PHE A 77 -3.17 -8.90 14.63
N ASP A 78 -3.65 -8.42 13.49
CA ASP A 78 -3.11 -8.76 12.18
C ASP A 78 -2.08 -7.70 11.77
N PHE A 79 -0.82 -8.12 11.63
CA PHE A 79 0.30 -7.20 11.34
C PHE A 79 0.39 -6.77 9.91
N ASP A 80 -0.33 -7.46 9.02
CA ASP A 80 -0.28 -7.14 7.63
C ASP A 80 -0.93 -5.78 7.38
N CYS A 81 -0.13 -4.85 6.91
CA CYS A 81 -0.61 -3.69 6.18
C CYS A 81 0.06 -3.68 4.83
N HIS A 82 -0.58 -3.09 3.86
CA HIS A 82 0.03 -2.95 2.55
C HIS A 82 -0.07 -1.53 2.04
N VAL A 83 0.92 -1.14 1.23
CA VAL A 83 0.95 0.18 0.62
C VAL A 83 1.12 0.01 -0.88
N VAL A 84 0.28 0.70 -1.62
CA VAL A 84 0.27 0.72 -3.08
C VAL A 84 0.25 2.16 -3.58
N THR A 85 0.33 2.34 -4.89
CA THR A 85 0.15 3.64 -5.53
C THR A 85 -1.17 3.65 -6.29
N GLU A 86 -1.98 4.68 -6.10
CA GLU A 86 -3.06 4.99 -7.03
C GLU A 86 -2.63 6.13 -7.95
N ILE A 87 -3.00 6.01 -9.22
CA ILE A 87 -2.82 7.05 -10.23
C ILE A 87 -4.17 7.53 -10.75
N TYR A 88 -4.27 8.81 -11.07
CA TYR A 88 -5.47 9.38 -11.69
C TYR A 88 -5.28 9.53 -13.20
N ASP A 89 -6.12 8.84 -13.97
CA ASP A 89 -6.15 8.99 -15.43
C ASP A 89 -7.13 10.11 -15.79
N ARG A 90 -6.58 11.22 -16.29
CA ARG A 90 -7.35 12.41 -16.66
C ARG A 90 -8.35 12.16 -17.80
N SER A 91 -8.06 11.19 -18.66
CA SER A 91 -8.93 10.87 -19.79
C SER A 91 -10.16 10.04 -19.40
N GLN A 92 -10.06 9.33 -18.27
CA GLN A 92 -11.13 8.49 -17.71
C GLN A 92 -11.75 9.10 -16.45
N GLU A 93 -11.18 10.20 -15.94
CA GLU A 93 -11.54 10.88 -14.69
C GLU A 93 -11.65 9.91 -13.50
N LYS A 94 -10.65 9.01 -13.37
CA LYS A 94 -10.70 7.89 -12.44
C LYS A 94 -9.34 7.57 -11.82
N TRP A 95 -9.36 7.14 -10.56
CA TRP A 95 -8.23 6.53 -9.87
C TRP A 95 -8.08 5.05 -10.21
N TYR A 96 -6.84 4.59 -10.31
CA TYR A 96 -6.48 3.19 -10.59
C TYR A 96 -5.38 2.73 -9.65
N MET A 97 -5.58 1.58 -9.00
CA MET A 97 -4.61 0.98 -8.10
C MET A 97 -3.52 0.24 -8.89
N LEU A 98 -2.27 0.54 -8.56
CA LEU A 98 -1.07 -0.14 -9.05
C LEU A 98 -0.19 -0.59 -7.88
N ASP A 99 0.18 -1.86 -7.84
CA ASP A 99 1.01 -2.42 -6.78
C ASP A 99 2.44 -2.69 -7.28
N PRO A 100 3.43 -1.87 -6.91
CA PRO A 100 4.82 -2.08 -7.29
C PRO A 100 5.50 -3.22 -6.52
N THR A 101 4.92 -3.69 -5.41
CA THR A 101 5.47 -4.82 -4.66
C THR A 101 5.26 -6.14 -5.40
N THR A 102 4.07 -6.31 -5.99
CA THR A 102 3.68 -7.55 -6.66
C THR A 102 3.68 -7.45 -8.19
N ASN A 103 3.94 -6.26 -8.72
CA ASN A 103 3.87 -5.93 -10.15
C ASN A 103 2.48 -6.24 -10.73
N GLY A 104 1.44 -5.66 -10.13
CA GLY A 104 0.07 -5.96 -10.54
C GLY A 104 -0.97 -4.97 -10.06
N TYR A 105 -2.21 -5.35 -10.22
CA TYR A 105 -3.40 -4.56 -9.89
C TYR A 105 -4.62 -5.48 -9.70
N LEU A 106 -5.71 -4.93 -9.19
CA LEU A 106 -7.00 -5.62 -9.09
C LEU A 106 -7.87 -5.28 -10.29
N VAL A 107 -8.61 -6.27 -10.80
CA VAL A 107 -9.54 -6.10 -11.94
C VAL A 107 -10.91 -6.69 -11.63
N ASP A 108 -11.93 -6.14 -12.30
CA ASP A 108 -13.29 -6.66 -12.29
C ASP A 108 -13.51 -7.80 -13.32
N GLU A 109 -14.77 -8.25 -13.48
CA GLU A 109 -15.19 -9.29 -14.42
C GLU A 109 -14.98 -8.95 -15.89
N ASN A 110 -14.78 -7.66 -16.21
CA ASN A 110 -14.50 -7.17 -17.56
C ASN A 110 -13.01 -6.97 -17.82
N GLY A 111 -12.16 -7.19 -16.79
CA GLY A 111 -10.73 -6.91 -16.83
C GLY A 111 -10.39 -5.44 -16.65
N THR A 112 -11.34 -4.62 -16.19
CA THR A 112 -11.11 -3.20 -15.88
C THR A 112 -10.33 -3.08 -14.58
N ILE A 113 -9.24 -2.31 -14.58
CA ILE A 113 -8.46 -2.04 -13.37
C ILE A 113 -9.30 -1.20 -12.41
N LEU A 114 -9.26 -1.55 -11.13
CA LEU A 114 -10.02 -0.92 -10.07
C LEU A 114 -9.15 0.04 -9.24
N SER A 115 -9.79 1.05 -8.62
CA SER A 115 -9.24 1.73 -7.46
C SER A 115 -9.37 0.83 -6.22
N LEU A 116 -8.68 1.16 -5.13
CA LEU A 116 -8.83 0.41 -3.88
C LEU A 116 -10.24 0.54 -3.30
N LEU A 117 -10.86 1.71 -3.42
CA LEU A 117 -12.25 1.89 -2.96
C LEU A 117 -13.22 1.02 -3.75
N GLU A 118 -13.15 1.04 -5.09
CA GLU A 118 -13.99 0.17 -5.93
C GLU A 118 -13.78 -1.31 -5.62
N ALA A 119 -12.52 -1.73 -5.40
CA ALA A 119 -12.21 -3.10 -5.03
C ALA A 119 -12.85 -3.47 -3.68
N ARG A 120 -12.76 -2.59 -2.66
CA ARG A 120 -13.38 -2.78 -1.35
C ARG A 120 -14.90 -2.93 -1.45
N GLU A 121 -15.56 -2.00 -2.14
CA GLU A 121 -17.03 -2.02 -2.32
C GLU A 121 -17.48 -3.28 -3.07
N ARG A 122 -16.79 -3.63 -4.14
CA ARG A 122 -17.10 -4.86 -4.90
C ARG A 122 -16.95 -6.12 -4.06
N MET A 123 -15.87 -6.20 -3.26
CA MET A 123 -15.64 -7.35 -2.38
C MET A 123 -16.68 -7.42 -1.26
N ALA A 124 -17.09 -6.29 -0.69
CA ALA A 124 -18.16 -6.22 0.30
C ALA A 124 -19.52 -6.69 -0.26
N ASP A 125 -19.80 -6.36 -1.52
CA ASP A 125 -20.99 -6.79 -2.25
C ASP A 125 -20.86 -8.20 -2.88
N THR A 126 -19.81 -8.94 -2.57
CA THR A 126 -19.51 -10.26 -3.17
C THR A 126 -19.43 -10.25 -4.71
N ARG A 127 -19.16 -9.09 -5.31
CA ARG A 127 -18.92 -8.96 -6.75
C ARG A 127 -17.50 -9.40 -7.11
N PHE A 128 -17.33 -9.86 -8.34
CA PHE A 128 -16.05 -10.38 -8.82
C PHE A 128 -14.93 -9.33 -8.75
N VAL A 129 -13.82 -9.73 -8.12
CA VAL A 129 -12.54 -9.02 -8.13
C VAL A 129 -11.44 -10.07 -8.18
N THR A 130 -10.41 -9.85 -8.99
CA THR A 130 -9.22 -10.70 -8.99
C THR A 130 -7.94 -9.90 -9.15
N TYR A 131 -6.89 -10.42 -8.54
CA TYR A 131 -5.53 -9.92 -8.78
C TYR A 131 -5.06 -10.32 -10.19
N CYS A 132 -4.47 -9.35 -10.88
CA CYS A 132 -3.83 -9.53 -12.18
C CYS A 132 -2.40 -9.01 -12.15
N LYS A 133 -1.42 -9.88 -12.46
CA LYS A 133 -0.03 -9.43 -12.65
C LYS A 133 0.06 -8.60 -13.92
N ALA A 134 0.72 -7.44 -13.89
CA ALA A 134 0.82 -6.52 -15.02
C ALA A 134 1.49 -7.13 -16.27
N THR A 135 2.25 -8.22 -16.09
CA THR A 135 2.86 -9.00 -17.19
C THR A 135 2.02 -10.21 -17.60
N SER A 136 0.84 -10.44 -17.00
CA SER A 136 -0.04 -11.55 -17.35
C SER A 136 -0.52 -11.42 -18.80
N ARG A 137 -0.59 -12.57 -19.49
CA ARG A 137 -1.22 -12.70 -20.82
C ARG A 137 -2.51 -13.51 -20.74
N GLU A 138 -2.92 -13.94 -19.54
CA GLU A 138 -4.14 -14.70 -19.35
C GLU A 138 -5.35 -13.79 -19.59
N LYS A 139 -6.25 -14.20 -20.44
CA LYS A 139 -7.47 -13.48 -20.79
C LYS A 139 -8.71 -14.08 -20.11
N ASP A 140 -8.65 -15.35 -19.68
CA ASP A 140 -9.71 -15.99 -18.91
C ASP A 140 -9.63 -15.52 -17.45
N LEU A 141 -10.52 -14.62 -17.06
CA LEU A 141 -10.57 -14.02 -15.73
C LEU A 141 -10.94 -15.04 -14.64
N GLN A 142 -11.72 -16.08 -14.95
CA GLN A 142 -12.04 -17.13 -14.00
C GLN A 142 -10.80 -18.01 -13.71
N LYS A 143 -10.02 -18.30 -14.72
CA LYS A 143 -8.75 -18.99 -14.57
C LYS A 143 -7.73 -18.14 -13.81
N LEU A 144 -7.69 -16.82 -14.11
CA LEU A 144 -6.87 -15.87 -13.40
C LEU A 144 -7.24 -15.81 -11.91
N TYR A 145 -8.54 -15.76 -11.58
CA TYR A 145 -9.05 -15.78 -10.21
C TYR A 145 -8.61 -17.04 -9.47
N ARG A 146 -8.86 -18.23 -10.02
CA ARG A 146 -8.43 -19.50 -9.40
C ARG A 146 -6.93 -19.56 -9.14
N LYS A 147 -6.12 -19.03 -10.05
CA LYS A 147 -4.65 -18.97 -9.90
C LYS A 147 -4.19 -18.00 -8.82
N ASN A 148 -4.93 -16.91 -8.62
CA ASN A 148 -4.53 -15.81 -7.74
C ASN A 148 -5.43 -15.65 -6.51
N ILE A 149 -6.20 -16.68 -6.13
CA ILE A 149 -7.18 -16.61 -5.05
C ILE A 149 -6.55 -16.17 -3.72
N ALA A 150 -5.40 -16.71 -3.36
CA ALA A 150 -4.68 -16.33 -2.14
C ALA A 150 -4.23 -14.87 -2.16
N ARG A 151 -3.79 -14.37 -3.32
CA ARG A 151 -3.40 -12.98 -3.49
C ARG A 151 -4.62 -12.06 -3.41
N THR A 152 -5.71 -12.42 -4.05
CA THR A 152 -6.97 -11.66 -3.99
C THR A 152 -7.51 -11.61 -2.55
N ALA A 153 -7.49 -12.74 -1.84
CA ALA A 153 -7.88 -12.82 -0.43
C ALA A 153 -7.01 -11.95 0.48
N TYR A 154 -5.72 -11.85 0.19
CA TYR A 154 -4.80 -10.96 0.90
C TYR A 154 -5.23 -9.49 0.80
N TYR A 155 -5.61 -9.02 -0.39
CA TYR A 155 -6.15 -7.67 -0.54
C TYR A 155 -7.49 -7.52 0.22
N ALA A 156 -8.41 -8.45 0.04
CA ALA A 156 -9.72 -8.41 0.70
C ALA A 156 -9.59 -8.29 2.23
N LYS A 157 -8.70 -9.07 2.84
CA LYS A 157 -8.42 -9.05 4.28
C LYS A 157 -7.97 -7.67 4.77
N ASN A 158 -7.17 -6.97 3.98
CA ASN A 158 -6.55 -5.71 4.38
C ASN A 158 -7.35 -4.46 3.96
N LEU A 159 -8.38 -4.58 3.11
CA LEU A 159 -9.15 -3.43 2.61
C LEU A 159 -10.19 -2.88 3.60
N PHE A 160 -10.06 -3.15 4.89
CA PHE A 160 -11.00 -2.65 5.89
C PHE A 160 -10.86 -1.13 6.10
N ARG A 161 -9.65 -0.65 6.33
CA ARG A 161 -9.35 0.77 6.53
C ARG A 161 -8.37 1.28 5.48
N ILE A 162 -8.68 2.40 4.87
CA ILE A 162 -7.84 3.05 3.87
C ILE A 162 -7.23 4.32 4.47
N GLN A 163 -5.95 4.55 4.20
CA GLN A 163 -5.22 5.79 4.50
C GLN A 163 -4.55 6.29 3.23
N VAL A 164 -4.53 7.59 3.04
CA VAL A 164 -3.89 8.26 1.89
C VAL A 164 -2.96 9.34 2.40
N ASP A 165 -1.82 9.55 1.77
CA ASP A 165 -0.98 10.71 2.05
C ASP A 165 -1.80 12.00 1.89
N ALA A 166 -1.73 12.90 2.87
CA ALA A 166 -2.44 14.17 2.81
C ALA A 166 -1.94 15.05 1.66
N VAL A 167 -0.67 14.90 1.28
CA VAL A 167 -0.03 15.61 0.17
C VAL A 167 0.86 14.64 -0.59
N SER A 168 0.68 14.55 -1.90
CA SER A 168 1.59 13.84 -2.80
C SER A 168 2.71 14.78 -3.19
N GLN A 169 3.92 14.51 -2.71
CA GLN A 169 5.09 15.36 -2.89
C GLN A 169 6.38 14.53 -2.94
N PHE A 170 7.48 15.17 -3.31
CA PHE A 170 8.81 14.58 -3.16
C PHE A 170 9.15 14.46 -1.67
N GLY A 171 9.60 13.28 -1.24
CA GLY A 171 9.83 12.96 0.16
C GLY A 171 8.54 12.66 0.96
N GLU A 172 8.67 12.55 2.27
CA GLU A 172 7.55 12.25 3.17
C GLU A 172 6.76 13.52 3.54
N SER A 173 5.44 13.42 3.52
CA SER A 173 4.56 14.46 4.07
C SER A 173 4.36 14.31 5.59
N GLY A 174 4.53 13.09 6.09
CA GLY A 174 4.31 12.75 7.49
C GLY A 174 2.84 12.67 7.93
N ASN A 175 1.90 13.09 7.09
CA ASN A 175 0.48 13.17 7.41
C ASN A 175 -0.34 12.21 6.55
N TRP A 176 -1.23 11.45 7.19
CA TRP A 176 -2.15 10.52 6.55
C TRP A 176 -3.59 10.90 6.81
N LEU A 177 -4.37 11.02 5.76
CA LEU A 177 -5.82 11.11 5.82
C LEU A 177 -6.40 9.72 6.07
N ASN A 178 -7.38 9.61 6.97
CA ASN A 178 -7.95 8.34 7.38
C ASN A 178 -9.38 8.19 6.89
N PHE A 179 -9.69 7.05 6.29
CA PHE A 179 -10.99 6.69 5.74
C PHE A 179 -11.49 5.38 6.39
N PRO A 180 -11.80 5.39 7.70
CA PRO A 180 -12.30 4.23 8.39
C PRO A 180 -13.78 3.99 8.06
N PRO A 181 -14.31 2.79 8.34
CA PRO A 181 -15.75 2.57 8.46
C PRO A 181 -16.37 3.45 9.56
N GLU A 182 -17.69 3.63 9.50
CA GLU A 182 -18.43 4.35 10.54
C GLU A 182 -18.24 3.70 11.92
N HIS A 183 -18.22 4.52 12.96
CA HIS A 183 -18.07 4.11 14.37
C HIS A 183 -16.77 3.36 14.72
N PHE A 184 -15.75 3.45 13.87
CA PHE A 184 -14.46 2.82 14.12
C PHE A 184 -13.47 3.79 14.79
N SER A 185 -12.96 3.42 15.99
CA SER A 185 -11.90 4.18 16.65
C SER A 185 -10.52 3.81 16.09
N ILE A 186 -9.90 4.78 15.42
CA ILE A 186 -8.55 4.64 14.88
C ILE A 186 -7.53 4.57 16.03
N ARG A 187 -7.73 5.37 17.08
CA ARG A 187 -6.84 5.40 18.24
C ARG A 187 -6.82 4.05 18.96
N GLU A 188 -7.98 3.51 19.33
CA GLU A 188 -8.05 2.23 20.04
C GLU A 188 -7.41 1.10 19.21
N TRP A 189 -7.70 1.04 17.92
CA TRP A 189 -7.08 0.08 17.02
C TRP A 189 -5.55 0.25 16.97
N SER A 190 -5.07 1.49 16.88
CA SER A 190 -3.63 1.76 16.75
C SER A 190 -2.86 1.42 18.01
N VAL A 191 -3.44 1.70 19.20
CA VAL A 191 -2.86 1.31 20.49
C VAL A 191 -2.76 -0.20 20.59
N ALA A 192 -3.89 -0.92 20.39
CA ALA A 192 -3.91 -2.38 20.46
C ALA A 192 -2.93 -3.04 19.48
N SER A 193 -2.83 -2.50 18.24
CA SER A 193 -1.90 -3.01 17.23
C SER A 193 -0.44 -2.77 17.63
N ALA A 194 -0.11 -1.59 18.15
CA ALA A 194 1.27 -1.27 18.54
C ALA A 194 1.73 -2.12 19.73
N GLU A 195 0.87 -2.27 20.74
CA GLU A 195 1.15 -3.09 21.94
C GLU A 195 1.36 -4.56 21.55
N TYR A 196 0.46 -5.12 20.74
CA TYR A 196 0.58 -6.50 20.29
C TYR A 196 1.84 -6.75 19.44
N ARG A 197 2.21 -5.81 18.57
CA ARG A 197 3.47 -5.91 17.82
C ARG A 197 4.69 -5.96 18.72
N LEU A 198 4.70 -5.18 19.79
CA LEU A 198 5.78 -5.19 20.78
C LEU A 198 5.86 -6.54 21.51
N GLU A 199 4.72 -7.15 21.88
CA GLU A 199 4.66 -8.47 22.48
C GLU A 199 5.18 -9.58 21.55
N MET A 200 5.03 -9.40 20.25
CA MET A 200 5.42 -10.39 19.24
C MET A 200 6.91 -10.34 18.83
N VAL A 201 7.71 -9.41 19.35
CA VAL A 201 9.14 -9.30 19.03
C VAL A 201 9.91 -10.61 19.14
N PRO A 202 9.73 -11.45 20.18
CA PRO A 202 10.44 -12.74 20.25
C PRO A 202 10.06 -13.74 19.15
N VAL A 203 8.85 -13.61 18.62
CA VAL A 203 8.38 -14.45 17.50
C VAL A 203 9.00 -13.96 16.18
N TYR A 204 9.06 -12.64 15.99
CA TYR A 204 9.68 -12.05 14.80
C TYR A 204 11.17 -12.37 14.73
N ALA A 205 11.90 -12.22 15.85
CA ALA A 205 13.32 -12.51 15.92
C ALA A 205 13.65 -13.98 15.59
N LYS A 206 12.72 -14.91 15.82
CA LYS A 206 12.88 -16.33 15.45
C LYS A 206 12.39 -16.67 14.04
N GLY A 207 11.40 -15.93 13.55
CA GLY A 207 10.66 -16.27 12.32
C GLY A 207 11.16 -15.57 11.05
N TYR A 208 11.91 -14.48 11.20
CA TYR A 208 12.33 -13.65 10.06
C TYR A 208 13.84 -13.38 10.10
N ALA A 209 14.53 -13.83 9.07
CA ALA A 209 15.99 -13.68 8.99
C ALA A 209 16.47 -12.24 8.84
N ASP A 210 15.61 -11.37 8.30
CA ASP A 210 15.86 -9.94 8.11
C ASP A 210 15.31 -9.06 9.25
N PHE A 211 14.80 -9.66 10.35
CA PHE A 211 14.35 -8.94 11.53
C PHE A 211 15.55 -8.66 12.46
N ASP A 212 15.97 -7.40 12.49
CA ASP A 212 16.98 -6.93 13.44
C ASP A 212 16.31 -6.37 14.71
N GLU A 213 16.36 -7.15 15.81
CA GLU A 213 15.74 -6.77 17.08
C GLU A 213 16.35 -5.47 17.64
N ALA A 214 17.65 -5.24 17.49
CA ALA A 214 18.31 -4.05 18.00
C ALA A 214 17.79 -2.76 17.33
N VAL A 215 17.39 -2.87 16.06
CA VAL A 215 16.80 -1.78 15.28
C VAL A 215 15.29 -1.67 15.50
N GLN A 216 14.58 -2.78 15.50
CA GLN A 216 13.12 -2.78 15.48
C GLN A 216 12.49 -2.56 16.86
N LEU A 217 13.09 -3.10 17.94
CA LEU A 217 12.53 -2.99 19.29
C LEU A 217 12.39 -1.55 19.79
N PRO A 218 13.40 -0.66 19.66
CA PRO A 218 13.24 0.74 20.04
C PRO A 218 12.10 1.45 19.27
N ARG A 219 11.97 1.19 17.98
CA ARG A 219 10.92 1.76 17.11
C ARG A 219 9.52 1.30 17.51
N MET A 220 9.38 0.03 17.87
CA MET A 220 8.10 -0.52 18.35
C MET A 220 7.69 0.09 19.69
N ARG A 221 8.65 0.31 20.62
CA ARG A 221 8.40 1.00 21.89
C ARG A 221 7.97 2.45 21.65
N GLU A 222 8.66 3.17 20.78
CA GLU A 222 8.28 4.54 20.40
C GLU A 222 6.89 4.58 19.77
N ALA A 223 6.56 3.61 18.90
CA ALA A 223 5.23 3.51 18.30
C ALA A 223 4.12 3.31 19.34
N VAL A 224 4.35 2.50 20.38
CA VAL A 224 3.40 2.33 21.51
C VAL A 224 3.18 3.67 22.23
N GLU A 225 4.26 4.35 22.62
CA GLU A 225 4.15 5.64 23.30
C GLU A 225 3.43 6.69 22.44
N ARG A 226 3.76 6.77 21.15
CA ARG A 226 3.12 7.69 20.21
C ARG A 226 1.63 7.41 20.05
N THR A 227 1.23 6.12 19.94
CA THR A 227 -0.19 5.78 19.76
C THR A 227 -1.01 5.99 21.04
N ARG A 228 -0.44 5.74 22.21
CA ARG A 228 -1.10 6.02 23.50
C ARG A 228 -1.38 7.51 23.69
N ASN A 229 -0.50 8.36 23.21
CA ASN A 229 -0.60 9.82 23.34
C ASN A 229 -1.31 10.50 22.16
N MET A 230 -1.70 9.74 21.12
CA MET A 230 -2.41 10.35 19.98
C MET A 230 -3.86 10.68 20.30
N GLU A 231 -4.33 11.79 19.76
CA GLU A 231 -5.76 12.09 19.70
C GLU A 231 -6.47 11.20 18.68
N GLU A 232 -7.81 11.05 18.78
CA GLU A 232 -8.58 10.36 17.75
C GLU A 232 -8.47 11.11 16.42
N PRO A 233 -7.89 10.51 15.36
CA PRO A 233 -7.75 11.18 14.09
C PRO A 233 -9.12 11.47 13.46
N LYS A 234 -9.25 12.63 12.82
CA LYS A 234 -10.47 12.99 12.09
C LYS A 234 -10.72 11.96 10.98
N ALA A 235 -11.86 11.29 11.06
CA ALA A 235 -12.35 10.42 9.99
C ALA A 235 -12.87 11.24 8.82
N ILE A 236 -12.59 10.80 7.60
CA ILE A 236 -13.05 11.42 6.36
C ILE A 236 -13.94 10.41 5.62
N SER A 237 -15.00 10.90 5.00
CA SER A 237 -15.88 10.04 4.20
C SER A 237 -15.09 9.37 3.06
N ALA A 238 -15.35 8.07 2.85
CA ALA A 238 -14.70 7.31 1.79
C ALA A 238 -14.99 7.86 0.37
N THR A 239 -16.09 8.61 0.20
CA THR A 239 -16.42 9.27 -1.07
C THR A 239 -15.35 10.27 -1.52
N ALA A 240 -14.65 10.90 -0.58
CA ALA A 240 -13.55 11.81 -0.90
C ALA A 240 -12.36 11.10 -1.60
N LEU A 241 -12.26 9.77 -1.51
CA LEU A 241 -11.24 8.99 -2.23
C LEU A 241 -11.45 9.02 -3.76
N THR A 242 -12.65 9.31 -4.23
CA THR A 242 -12.98 9.39 -5.66
C THR A 242 -12.73 10.77 -6.26
N GLU A 243 -12.52 11.79 -5.42
CA GLU A 243 -12.37 13.15 -5.87
C GLU A 243 -11.13 13.34 -6.76
N LYS A 244 -11.28 14.24 -7.73
CA LYS A 244 -10.21 14.64 -8.64
C LYS A 244 -9.09 15.31 -7.83
N PRO A 245 -7.81 15.06 -8.18
CA PRO A 245 -6.69 15.77 -7.58
C PRO A 245 -6.84 17.30 -7.74
N ILE A 246 -6.59 18.03 -6.68
CA ILE A 246 -6.48 19.49 -6.73
C ILE A 246 -5.13 19.82 -7.38
N SER A 247 -5.16 20.56 -8.46
CA SER A 247 -3.97 21.03 -9.20
C SER A 247 -3.28 22.17 -8.50
#